data_1fb5eef981148cfb2370f94913b3596f
#
_entry.id   1fb5eef981148cfb2370f94913b3596f
#
_cell.length_a   1.000
_cell.length_b   1.000
_cell.length_c   1.000
_cell.angle_alpha   90.00
_cell.angle_beta   90.00
_cell.angle_gamma   90.00
#
_symmetry.space_group_name_H-M   'P 1'
#
loop_
_entity.id
_entity.type
_entity.pdbx_description
1 polymer ?
#
loop_
_entity_poly.entity_id
_entity_poly.type
_entity_poly.pdbx_seq_one_letter_code
_entity_poly.pdbx_strand_id
1 'polypeptide(L)'
;AGQYDLLHVAAHSDYRLANPLFSAILLQADEGEDGRLEVHEVLDLDLPETDLVVLSACETHLAALSEGDELVGLERAFLRAGAPSLVTTLWPVDDAATAALMERFYVHLREGAAKADALRLAQLETRAERPNPYYWAGFVLVGDGGPGRLPPPRWPLWAALGSAAACSLAAATWWWRRR
;
A
#
# COMPACT_ATOMS: atom_id res chain seq x y z
N ALA A 1 1.89 10.16 -13.74
CA ALA A 1 1.68 9.14 -12.71
C ALA A 1 2.68 7.96 -12.87
N GLY A 2 3.07 7.58 -14.08
CA GLY A 2 3.87 6.38 -14.37
C GLY A 2 5.35 6.37 -13.95
N GLN A 3 5.76 7.17 -12.98
CA GLN A 3 7.17 7.24 -12.52
C GLN A 3 7.39 6.69 -11.10
N TYR A 4 6.36 6.12 -10.49
CA TYR A 4 6.42 5.66 -9.11
C TYR A 4 6.11 4.18 -9.00
N ASP A 5 6.96 3.44 -8.30
CA ASP A 5 6.75 2.01 -8.02
C ASP A 5 5.52 1.76 -7.13
N LEU A 6 5.16 2.74 -6.30
CA LEU A 6 4.03 2.64 -5.37
C LEU A 6 3.22 3.94 -5.37
N LEU A 7 1.91 3.79 -5.51
CA LEU A 7 0.93 4.86 -5.30
C LEU A 7 0.09 4.53 -4.07
N HIS A 8 0.04 5.45 -3.09
CA HIS A 8 -0.86 5.34 -1.95
C HIS A 8 -1.83 6.51 -1.94
N VAL A 9 -3.10 6.20 -2.09
CA VAL A 9 -4.18 7.17 -2.07
C VAL A 9 -5.00 6.97 -0.78
N ALA A 10 -4.85 7.90 0.15
CA ALA A 10 -5.65 8.01 1.37
C ALA A 10 -6.59 9.20 1.22
N ALA A 11 -7.78 8.96 0.68
CA ALA A 11 -8.73 10.01 0.34
C ALA A 11 -10.17 9.49 0.44
N HIS A 12 -11.15 10.38 0.44
CA HIS A 12 -12.55 9.99 0.31
C HIS A 12 -12.86 9.56 -1.12
N SER A 13 -13.91 8.75 -1.28
CA SER A 13 -14.46 8.40 -2.57
C SER A 13 -15.95 8.81 -2.66
N ASP A 14 -16.35 9.17 -3.87
CA ASP A 14 -17.75 9.44 -4.24
C ASP A 14 -18.19 8.35 -5.23
N TYR A 15 -19.05 7.45 -4.76
CA TYR A 15 -19.48 6.33 -5.57
C TYR A 15 -20.84 6.60 -6.22
N ARG A 16 -20.92 6.42 -7.56
CA ARG A 16 -22.14 6.67 -8.35
C ARG A 16 -22.70 5.39 -8.96
N LEU A 17 -23.64 4.76 -8.24
CA LEU A 17 -24.33 3.54 -8.70
C LEU A 17 -24.94 3.66 -10.08
N ALA A 18 -25.56 4.82 -10.39
CA ALA A 18 -26.24 5.03 -11.66
C ALA A 18 -25.29 5.15 -12.86
N ASN A 19 -24.03 5.55 -12.60
CA ASN A 19 -22.99 5.64 -13.62
C ASN A 19 -21.60 5.45 -13.00
N PRO A 20 -21.15 4.21 -12.86
CA PRO A 20 -19.91 3.86 -12.18
C PRO A 20 -18.66 4.52 -12.78
N LEU A 21 -18.66 4.88 -14.07
CA LEU A 21 -17.54 5.57 -14.73
C LEU A 21 -17.24 6.96 -14.14
N PHE A 22 -18.24 7.57 -13.48
CA PHE A 22 -18.12 8.86 -12.81
C PHE A 22 -17.98 8.72 -11.28
N SER A 23 -17.81 7.52 -10.77
CA SER A 23 -17.33 7.33 -9.41
C SER A 23 -15.89 7.85 -9.31
N ALA A 24 -15.55 8.53 -8.22
CA ALA A 24 -14.30 9.27 -8.13
C ALA A 24 -13.61 9.12 -6.78
N ILE A 25 -12.30 9.24 -6.79
CA ILE A 25 -11.49 9.57 -5.62
C ILE A 25 -11.49 11.10 -5.49
N LEU A 26 -11.76 11.62 -4.28
CA LEU A 26 -11.83 13.05 -4.04
C LEU A 26 -10.45 13.56 -3.60
N LEU A 27 -9.84 14.34 -4.46
CA LEU A 27 -8.53 14.98 -4.27
C LEU A 27 -8.70 16.48 -3.99
N GLN A 28 -7.59 17.15 -3.74
CA GLN A 28 -7.57 18.61 -3.68
C GLN A 28 -7.76 19.19 -5.09
N ALA A 29 -8.75 20.04 -5.28
CA ALA A 29 -8.91 20.80 -6.53
C ALA A 29 -7.74 21.79 -6.72
N ASP A 30 -7.33 21.99 -7.96
CA ASP A 30 -6.26 22.91 -8.36
C ASP A 30 -6.66 23.71 -9.61
N GLU A 31 -5.83 24.65 -10.06
CA GLU A 31 -6.08 25.43 -11.27
C GLU A 31 -6.16 24.52 -12.51
N GLY A 32 -7.38 24.29 -12.98
CA GLY A 32 -7.67 23.44 -14.15
C GLY A 32 -8.17 22.04 -13.84
N GLU A 33 -8.10 21.59 -12.58
CA GLU A 33 -8.54 20.26 -12.15
C GLU A 33 -9.63 20.39 -11.07
N ASP A 34 -10.72 19.66 -11.21
CA ASP A 34 -11.88 19.75 -10.31
C ASP A 34 -11.68 18.99 -8.98
N GLY A 35 -10.55 18.29 -8.81
CA GLY A 35 -10.25 17.50 -7.63
C GLY A 35 -10.97 16.14 -7.60
N ARG A 36 -11.49 15.67 -8.73
CA ARG A 36 -12.12 14.37 -8.87
C ARG A 36 -11.30 13.51 -9.79
N LEU A 37 -10.75 12.42 -9.29
CA LEU A 37 -10.14 11.40 -10.13
C LEU A 37 -11.19 10.33 -10.42
N GLU A 38 -11.86 10.46 -11.55
CA GLU A 38 -12.97 9.59 -11.95
C GLU A 38 -12.47 8.27 -12.57
N VAL A 39 -13.30 7.23 -12.53
CA VAL A 39 -12.94 5.90 -13.07
C VAL A 39 -12.51 6.00 -14.53
N HIS A 40 -13.21 6.79 -15.35
CA HIS A 40 -12.86 6.92 -16.76
C HIS A 40 -11.48 7.59 -16.96
N GLU A 41 -11.08 8.52 -16.10
CA GLU A 41 -9.75 9.15 -16.13
C GLU A 41 -8.67 8.17 -15.69
N VAL A 42 -8.96 7.33 -14.66
CA VAL A 42 -8.04 6.26 -14.26
C VAL A 42 -7.80 5.27 -15.39
N LEU A 43 -8.81 4.96 -16.20
CA LEU A 43 -8.68 4.07 -17.38
C LEU A 43 -7.73 4.62 -18.44
N ASP A 44 -7.58 5.96 -18.52
CA ASP A 44 -6.68 6.66 -19.46
C ASP A 44 -5.27 6.85 -18.88
N LEU A 45 -5.02 6.48 -17.60
CA LEU A 45 -3.68 6.49 -17.05
C LEU A 45 -2.80 5.39 -17.67
N ASP A 46 -1.50 5.66 -17.72
CA ASP A 46 -0.48 4.68 -18.08
C ASP A 46 0.48 4.52 -16.88
N LEU A 47 0.45 3.34 -16.25
CA LEU A 47 1.14 3.02 -15.00
C LEU A 47 2.13 1.83 -15.16
N PRO A 48 2.99 1.80 -16.20
CA PRO A 48 3.83 0.64 -16.48
C PRO A 48 4.90 0.38 -15.42
N GLU A 49 5.31 1.43 -14.70
CA GLU A 49 6.33 1.33 -13.64
C GLU A 49 5.72 1.10 -12.25
N THR A 50 4.41 1.30 -12.10
CA THR A 50 3.75 1.14 -10.80
C THR A 50 3.56 -0.34 -10.49
N ASP A 51 4.14 -0.80 -9.38
CA ASP A 51 4.05 -2.18 -8.90
C ASP A 51 2.89 -2.41 -7.94
N LEU A 52 2.53 -1.38 -7.16
CA LEU A 52 1.47 -1.46 -6.16
C LEU A 52 0.68 -0.16 -6.07
N VAL A 53 -0.64 -0.27 -6.10
CA VAL A 53 -1.56 0.80 -5.74
C VAL A 53 -2.26 0.44 -4.43
N VAL A 54 -2.25 1.37 -3.46
CA VAL A 54 -2.98 1.23 -2.19
C VAL A 54 -4.08 2.27 -2.15
N LEU A 55 -5.32 1.80 -2.08
CA LEU A 55 -6.51 2.63 -1.99
C LEU A 55 -7.10 2.53 -0.58
N SER A 56 -6.71 3.44 0.30
CA SER A 56 -7.31 3.62 1.63
C SER A 56 -8.48 4.60 1.54
N ALA A 57 -9.40 4.35 0.61
CA ALA A 57 -10.59 5.16 0.39
C ALA A 57 -11.79 4.42 0.97
N CYS A 58 -12.50 5.04 1.90
CA CYS A 58 -13.73 4.48 2.44
C CYS A 58 -14.73 4.26 1.30
N GLU A 59 -15.37 3.08 1.28
CA GLU A 59 -16.46 2.72 0.35
C GLU A 59 -16.10 2.24 -1.06
N THR A 60 -14.86 1.90 -1.37
CA THR A 60 -14.54 1.28 -2.67
C THR A 60 -15.28 -0.05 -2.87
N HIS A 61 -15.81 -0.63 -1.80
CA HIS A 61 -16.44 -1.97 -1.82
C HIS A 61 -17.93 -2.02 -1.51
N LEU A 62 -18.58 -0.94 -1.07
CA LEU A 62 -20.05 -0.96 -0.80
C LEU A 62 -20.93 -1.14 -2.05
N ALA A 63 -20.36 -1.03 -3.21
CA ALA A 63 -21.01 -1.37 -4.47
C ALA A 63 -21.25 -2.87 -4.68
N ALA A 64 -20.69 -3.72 -3.81
CA ALA A 64 -20.72 -5.17 -3.92
C ALA A 64 -22.10 -5.82 -3.79
N LEU A 65 -23.10 -5.11 -3.40
CA LEU A 65 -24.42 -5.68 -3.15
C LEU A 65 -25.45 -5.43 -4.28
N SER A 66 -25.04 -4.81 -5.37
CA SER A 66 -25.88 -4.75 -6.58
C SER A 66 -25.55 -5.95 -7.47
N GLU A 67 -26.56 -6.71 -7.85
CA GLU A 67 -26.47 -7.91 -8.68
C GLU A 67 -25.75 -7.63 -10.01
N GLY A 68 -24.48 -7.99 -10.10
CA GLY A 68 -23.72 -7.99 -11.36
C GLY A 68 -22.59 -6.99 -11.43
N ASP A 69 -21.41 -7.48 -11.71
CA ASP A 69 -20.21 -6.90 -12.37
C ASP A 69 -19.71 -5.46 -12.04
N GLU A 70 -20.42 -4.66 -11.25
CA GLU A 70 -20.21 -3.22 -11.11
C GLU A 70 -19.28 -2.79 -9.97
N LEU A 71 -18.89 -3.72 -9.12
CA LEU A 71 -17.94 -3.54 -7.99
C LEU A 71 -16.55 -3.10 -8.38
N VAL A 72 -16.32 -3.05 -9.61
CA VAL A 72 -15.03 -3.16 -10.23
C VAL A 72 -14.56 -1.82 -10.83
N GLY A 73 -15.25 -0.73 -10.61
CA GLY A 73 -14.92 0.53 -11.26
C GLY A 73 -13.44 0.93 -11.07
N LEU A 74 -13.06 1.37 -9.88
CA LEU A 74 -11.71 1.86 -9.60
C LEU A 74 -10.65 0.75 -9.62
N GLU A 75 -10.93 -0.41 -9.02
CA GLU A 75 -9.97 -1.53 -9.00
C GLU A 75 -9.61 -1.99 -10.43
N ARG A 76 -10.61 -2.27 -11.28
CA ARG A 76 -10.37 -2.63 -12.69
C ARG A 76 -9.70 -1.51 -13.46
N ALA A 77 -10.04 -0.26 -13.18
CA ALA A 77 -9.43 0.87 -13.85
C ALA A 77 -7.93 0.93 -13.58
N PHE A 78 -7.48 0.79 -12.33
CA PHE A 78 -6.06 0.76 -12.00
C PHE A 78 -5.34 -0.47 -12.55
N LEU A 79 -5.96 -1.67 -12.48
CA LEU A 79 -5.39 -2.87 -13.11
C LEU A 79 -5.24 -2.70 -14.63
N ARG A 80 -6.25 -2.11 -15.30
CA ARG A 80 -6.20 -1.83 -16.74
C ARG A 80 -5.17 -0.77 -17.07
N ALA A 81 -4.98 0.24 -16.21
CA ALA A 81 -3.96 1.27 -16.34
C ALA A 81 -2.52 0.72 -16.22
N GLY A 82 -2.37 -0.55 -15.83
CA GLY A 82 -1.08 -1.24 -15.80
C GLY A 82 -0.55 -1.58 -14.40
N ALA A 83 -1.23 -1.19 -13.32
CA ALA A 83 -0.84 -1.58 -11.96
C ALA A 83 -1.10 -3.09 -11.75
N PRO A 84 -0.09 -3.93 -11.49
CA PRO A 84 -0.28 -5.39 -11.34
C PRO A 84 -0.93 -5.77 -10.01
N SER A 85 -0.93 -4.88 -9.02
CA SER A 85 -1.37 -5.16 -7.66
C SER A 85 -2.10 -3.98 -7.05
N LEU A 86 -3.19 -4.26 -6.35
CA LEU A 86 -3.92 -3.29 -5.54
C LEU A 86 -4.12 -3.80 -4.12
N VAL A 87 -3.98 -2.92 -3.14
CA VAL A 87 -4.55 -3.11 -1.79
C VAL A 87 -5.73 -2.17 -1.65
N THR A 88 -6.88 -2.70 -1.31
CA THR A 88 -8.16 -1.97 -1.25
C THR A 88 -8.94 -2.34 0.00
N THR A 89 -10.01 -1.61 0.32
CA THR A 89 -10.81 -1.84 1.52
C THR A 89 -12.20 -2.39 1.19
N LEU A 90 -12.68 -3.36 1.98
CA LEU A 90 -13.98 -3.99 1.85
C LEU A 90 -15.12 -3.18 2.51
N TRP A 91 -14.79 -2.32 3.46
CA TRP A 91 -15.72 -1.47 4.21
C TRP A 91 -15.00 -0.22 4.72
N PRO A 92 -15.76 0.80 5.19
CA PRO A 92 -15.17 1.95 5.85
C PRO A 92 -14.34 1.53 7.06
N VAL A 93 -13.09 1.95 7.12
CA VAL A 93 -12.12 1.56 8.16
C VAL A 93 -11.83 2.72 9.11
N ASP A 94 -11.43 2.39 10.33
CA ASP A 94 -10.98 3.37 11.32
C ASP A 94 -9.61 3.95 10.94
N ASP A 95 -9.46 5.26 10.88
CA ASP A 95 -8.25 5.95 10.41
C ASP A 95 -7.01 5.58 11.23
N ALA A 96 -7.14 5.49 12.57
CA ALA A 96 -5.99 5.16 13.43
C ALA A 96 -5.57 3.69 13.29
N ALA A 97 -6.53 2.78 13.12
CA ALA A 97 -6.24 1.37 12.86
C ALA A 97 -5.62 1.19 11.49
N THR A 98 -6.13 1.92 10.48
CA THR A 98 -5.60 1.94 9.12
C THR A 98 -4.16 2.41 9.08
N ALA A 99 -3.86 3.55 9.71
CA ALA A 99 -2.50 4.08 9.76
C ALA A 99 -1.52 3.06 10.37
N ALA A 100 -1.88 2.44 11.51
CA ALA A 100 -1.05 1.43 12.16
C ALA A 100 -0.87 0.17 11.31
N LEU A 101 -1.92 -0.31 10.63
CA LEU A 101 -1.85 -1.47 9.74
C LEU A 101 -0.98 -1.17 8.53
N MET A 102 -1.13 -0.01 7.89
CA MET A 102 -0.34 0.39 6.73
C MET A 102 1.14 0.62 7.09
N GLU A 103 1.45 1.16 8.27
CA GLU A 103 2.82 1.26 8.76
C GLU A 103 3.49 -0.12 8.80
N ARG A 104 2.85 -1.13 9.42
CA ARG A 104 3.32 -2.51 9.48
C ARG A 104 3.46 -3.13 8.09
N PHE A 105 2.47 -2.93 7.24
CA PHE A 105 2.49 -3.41 5.86
C PHE A 105 3.73 -2.91 5.10
N TYR A 106 4.03 -1.61 5.19
CA TYR A 106 5.20 -1.03 4.55
C TYR A 106 6.52 -1.44 5.20
N VAL A 107 6.55 -1.70 6.51
CA VAL A 107 7.73 -2.27 7.18
C VAL A 107 8.04 -3.64 6.59
N HIS A 108 7.06 -4.56 6.53
CA HIS A 108 7.26 -5.88 5.96
C HIS A 108 7.64 -5.87 4.48
N LEU A 109 7.04 -4.99 3.68
CA LEU A 109 7.44 -4.81 2.28
C LEU A 109 8.90 -4.37 2.15
N ARG A 110 9.35 -3.43 2.98
CA ARG A 110 10.73 -2.94 2.99
C ARG A 110 11.72 -3.98 3.49
N GLU A 111 11.30 -4.90 4.32
CA GLU A 111 12.07 -6.07 4.77
C GLU A 111 12.16 -7.18 3.72
N GLY A 112 11.46 -7.02 2.59
CA GLY A 112 11.51 -7.93 1.45
C GLY A 112 10.42 -9.00 1.44
N ALA A 113 9.40 -8.89 2.28
CA ALA A 113 8.25 -9.77 2.21
C ALA A 113 7.49 -9.58 0.89
N ALA A 114 6.91 -10.64 0.36
CA ALA A 114 5.96 -10.55 -0.76
C ALA A 114 4.73 -9.74 -0.34
N LYS A 115 4.09 -9.04 -1.30
CA LYS A 115 2.94 -8.15 -1.04
C LYS A 115 1.82 -8.84 -0.25
N ALA A 116 1.50 -10.07 -0.62
CA ALA A 116 0.49 -10.87 0.09
C ALA A 116 0.92 -11.22 1.52
N ASP A 117 2.19 -11.59 1.73
CA ASP A 117 2.71 -11.92 3.06
C ASP A 117 2.82 -10.67 3.94
N ALA A 118 3.28 -9.54 3.38
CA ALA A 118 3.36 -8.27 4.09
C ALA A 118 1.99 -7.84 4.62
N LEU A 119 0.94 -7.91 3.78
CA LEU A 119 -0.43 -7.60 4.20
C LEU A 119 -0.92 -8.57 5.27
N ARG A 120 -0.72 -9.87 5.09
CA ARG A 120 -1.10 -10.89 6.06
C ARG A 120 -0.41 -10.68 7.42
N LEU A 121 0.89 -10.40 7.44
CA LEU A 121 1.64 -10.14 8.68
C LEU A 121 1.11 -8.88 9.38
N ALA A 122 0.93 -7.78 8.66
CA ALA A 122 0.35 -6.55 9.20
C ALA A 122 -1.05 -6.77 9.81
N GLN A 123 -1.88 -7.57 9.15
CA GLN A 123 -3.21 -7.94 9.66
C GLN A 123 -3.12 -8.79 10.93
N LEU A 124 -2.21 -9.76 11.01
CA LEU A 124 -2.02 -10.60 12.20
C LEU A 124 -1.54 -9.78 13.39
N GLU A 125 -0.61 -8.86 13.20
CA GLU A 125 -0.12 -7.95 14.24
C GLU A 125 -1.22 -7.01 14.72
N THR A 126 -1.98 -6.42 13.78
CA THR A 126 -3.12 -5.56 14.14
C THR A 126 -4.20 -6.34 14.89
N ARG A 127 -4.48 -7.59 14.48
CA ARG A 127 -5.41 -8.48 15.19
C ARG A 127 -4.98 -8.76 16.63
N ALA A 128 -3.68 -8.90 16.88
CA ALA A 128 -3.17 -9.16 18.22
C ALA A 128 -3.45 -8.00 19.19
N GLU A 129 -3.41 -6.77 18.70
CA GLU A 129 -3.69 -5.57 19.49
C GLU A 129 -5.19 -5.19 19.47
N ARG A 130 -5.86 -5.40 18.34
CA ARG A 130 -7.28 -5.07 18.11
C ARG A 130 -8.01 -6.30 17.57
N PRO A 131 -8.49 -7.21 18.43
CA PRO A 131 -9.06 -8.51 18.02
C PRO A 131 -10.30 -8.43 17.14
N ASN A 132 -11.07 -7.31 17.19
CA ASN A 132 -12.25 -7.15 16.36
C ASN A 132 -11.87 -7.09 14.87
N PRO A 133 -12.42 -7.99 14.01
CA PRO A 133 -12.12 -8.04 12.59
C PRO A 133 -12.32 -6.73 11.83
N TYR A 134 -13.21 -5.87 12.31
CA TYR A 134 -13.46 -4.55 11.74
C TYR A 134 -12.17 -3.75 11.50
N TYR A 135 -11.17 -3.85 12.41
CA TYR A 135 -9.94 -3.07 12.38
C TYR A 135 -8.83 -3.65 11.50
N TRP A 136 -8.89 -4.95 11.15
CA TRP A 136 -7.77 -5.59 10.44
C TRP A 136 -8.16 -6.38 9.21
N ALA A 137 -9.41 -6.90 9.12
CA ALA A 137 -9.81 -7.77 8.03
C ALA A 137 -10.38 -7.01 6.82
N GLY A 138 -10.48 -5.66 6.91
CA GLY A 138 -11.03 -4.83 5.84
C GLY A 138 -10.14 -4.69 4.62
N PHE A 139 -8.84 -4.93 4.73
CA PHE A 139 -7.91 -4.79 3.62
C PHE A 139 -7.74 -6.09 2.85
N VAL A 140 -7.80 -6.01 1.53
CA VAL A 140 -7.58 -7.13 0.61
C VAL A 140 -6.57 -6.76 -0.46
N LEU A 141 -5.80 -7.75 -0.91
CA LEU A 141 -4.91 -7.63 -2.06
C LEU A 141 -5.61 -8.23 -3.28
N VAL A 142 -5.58 -7.48 -4.37
CA VAL A 142 -6.08 -7.89 -5.69
C VAL A 142 -4.92 -7.88 -6.68
N GLY A 143 -4.81 -8.93 -7.50
CA GLY A 143 -3.74 -9.04 -8.50
C GLY A 143 -2.51 -9.79 -8.00
N ASP A 144 -1.31 -9.34 -8.39
CA ASP A 144 -0.04 -10.01 -8.09
C ASP A 144 0.39 -9.82 -6.63
N GLY A 145 0.38 -10.91 -5.86
CA GLY A 145 0.83 -10.97 -4.46
C GLY A 145 2.33 -11.23 -4.27
N GLY A 146 3.10 -11.29 -5.35
CA GLY A 146 4.53 -11.59 -5.35
C GLY A 146 5.42 -10.51 -4.72
N PRO A 147 6.76 -10.64 -4.89
CA PRO A 147 7.70 -9.67 -4.35
C PRO A 147 7.43 -8.25 -4.86
N GLY A 148 7.48 -7.26 -3.97
CA GLY A 148 7.36 -5.86 -4.33
C GLY A 148 8.66 -5.31 -4.92
N ARG A 149 8.56 -4.28 -5.79
CA ARG A 149 9.72 -3.57 -6.35
C ARG A 149 10.23 -2.44 -5.47
N LEU A 150 9.80 -2.37 -4.21
CA LEU A 150 10.26 -1.31 -3.31
C LEU A 150 11.78 -1.41 -3.13
N PRO A 151 12.53 -0.32 -3.32
CA PRO A 151 13.96 -0.35 -3.10
C PRO A 151 14.25 -0.70 -1.64
N PRO A 152 15.26 -1.53 -1.38
CA PRO A 152 15.66 -1.85 -0.03
C PRO A 152 16.00 -0.55 0.72
N PRO A 153 15.82 -0.52 2.06
CA PRO A 153 16.15 0.65 2.84
C PRO A 153 17.59 1.06 2.56
N ARG A 154 17.80 2.30 2.14
CA ARG A 154 19.14 2.86 1.98
C ARG A 154 19.72 3.06 3.36
N TRP A 155 20.30 2.02 3.93
CA TRP A 155 21.12 2.16 5.12
C TRP A 155 22.30 3.06 4.73
N PRO A 156 22.52 4.15 5.41
CA PRO A 156 23.69 4.98 5.11
C PRO A 156 24.95 4.11 5.31
N LEU A 157 25.84 4.10 4.33
CA LEU A 157 27.06 3.26 4.30
C LEU A 157 27.88 3.35 5.58
N TRP A 158 27.80 4.47 6.32
CA TRP A 158 28.46 4.61 7.62
C TRP A 158 27.91 3.67 8.71
N ALA A 159 26.64 3.24 8.62
CA ALA A 159 26.08 2.27 9.59
C ALA A 159 26.70 0.88 9.40
N ALA A 160 27.01 0.49 8.16
CA ALA A 160 27.73 -0.76 7.85
C ALA A 160 29.22 -0.65 8.24
N LEU A 161 29.84 0.52 8.05
CA LEU A 161 31.23 0.76 8.42
C LEU A 161 31.42 0.85 9.94
N GLY A 162 30.45 1.38 10.68
CA GLY A 162 30.48 1.45 12.15
C GLY A 162 30.51 0.07 12.81
N SER A 163 29.78 -0.90 12.29
CA SER A 163 29.78 -2.28 12.81
C SER A 163 31.09 -3.01 12.52
N ALA A 164 31.67 -2.80 11.34
CA ALA A 164 33.00 -3.38 11.00
C ALA A 164 34.12 -2.81 11.87
N ALA A 165 34.10 -1.50 12.13
CA ALA A 165 35.09 -0.86 13.00
C ALA A 165 34.94 -1.31 14.45
N ALA A 166 33.74 -1.48 14.98
CA ALA A 166 33.52 -1.99 16.33
C ALA A 166 34.01 -3.43 16.51
N CYS A 167 33.80 -4.30 15.51
CA CYS A 167 34.33 -5.68 15.54
C CYS A 167 35.85 -5.72 15.49
N SER A 168 36.49 -4.82 14.71
CA SER A 168 37.96 -4.74 14.62
C SER A 168 38.60 -4.25 15.92
N LEU A 169 37.99 -3.29 16.60
CA LEU A 169 38.46 -2.80 17.91
C LEU A 169 38.28 -3.86 19.01
N ALA A 170 37.19 -4.60 19.01
CA ALA A 170 36.99 -5.69 19.96
C ALA A 170 38.01 -6.83 19.78
N ALA A 171 38.33 -7.19 18.55
CA ALA A 171 39.36 -8.19 18.25
C ALA A 171 40.78 -7.74 18.67
N ALA A 172 41.11 -6.46 18.43
CA ALA A 172 42.42 -5.89 18.83
C ALA A 172 42.58 -5.83 20.36
N THR A 173 41.53 -5.43 21.08
CA THR A 173 41.58 -5.41 22.56
C THR A 173 41.61 -6.80 23.18
N TRP A 174 40.91 -7.78 22.58
CA TRP A 174 40.96 -9.17 22.99
C TRP A 174 42.37 -9.79 22.80
N TRP A 175 43.03 -9.50 21.66
CA TRP A 175 44.35 -9.97 21.35
C TRP A 175 45.41 -9.34 22.28
N TRP A 176 45.27 -8.04 22.59
CA TRP A 176 46.20 -7.34 23.49
C TRP A 176 46.10 -7.80 24.97
N ARG A 177 44.96 -8.22 25.44
CA ARG A 177 44.73 -8.77 26.78
C ARG A 177 45.29 -10.21 26.98
N ARG A 178 45.67 -10.89 25.93
CA ARG A 178 46.23 -12.26 25.99
C ARG A 178 47.75 -12.32 25.83
N ARG A 179 48.44 -11.21 25.71
CA ARG A 179 49.91 -11.09 25.82
C ARG A 179 50.30 -10.52 27.17
#